data_15ecceb502d1ef376a6ff61d106fcc88
#
_entry.id   15ecceb502d1ef376a6ff61d106fcc88
#
_cell.length_a   1.000
_cell.length_b   1.000
_cell.length_c   1.000
_cell.angle_alpha   90.00
_cell.angle_beta   90.00
_cell.angle_gamma   90.00
#
_symmetry.space_group_name_H-M   'P 1'
#
loop_
_entity.id
_entity.type
_entity.pdbx_description
1 polymer ?
#
loop_
_entity_poly.entity_id
_entity_poly.type
_entity_poly.pdbx_seq_one_letter_code
_entity_poly.pdbx_strand_id
1 'polypeptide(L)'
;CKVNAYETEAMQELLEKHGYEIVPFQEGADVYIINTCTVTNMADRKSRQMLHRARKMNPDSIVVACGCYVQARKDDIPDGIDIVIGNNKKQNIVEILENYEKEKNPDAQAGTPAKQEKAAETYQEILDINHEKEYEDLHLSTAAEHTRAYIKVQDGCNQFCSYCIIPFARGRV
;
A
#
# COMPACT_ATOMS: atom_id res chain seq x y z
N CYS A 1 -9.80 -0.68 -8.80
CA CYS A 1 -10.56 -1.87 -9.27
C CYS A 1 -11.17 -2.60 -8.09
N LYS A 2 -12.02 -3.61 -8.33
CA LYS A 2 -12.70 -4.37 -7.26
C LYS A 2 -11.73 -5.13 -6.35
N VAL A 3 -10.64 -5.63 -6.91
CA VAL A 3 -9.60 -6.33 -6.13
C VAL A 3 -8.91 -5.35 -5.20
N ASN A 4 -8.52 -4.16 -5.69
CA ASN A 4 -7.94 -3.12 -4.82
C ASN A 4 -8.91 -2.69 -3.72
N ALA A 5 -10.21 -2.58 -4.00
CA ALA A 5 -11.19 -2.22 -2.98
C ALA A 5 -11.22 -3.27 -1.87
N TYR A 6 -11.33 -4.55 -2.22
CA TYR A 6 -11.26 -5.66 -1.28
C TYR A 6 -9.98 -5.63 -0.42
N GLU A 7 -8.82 -5.47 -1.07
CA GLU A 7 -7.54 -5.42 -0.38
C GLU A 7 -7.42 -4.19 0.55
N THR A 8 -8.02 -3.06 0.15
CA THR A 8 -8.04 -1.86 1.00
C THR A 8 -8.88 -2.09 2.25
N GLU A 9 -10.06 -2.66 2.12
CA GLU A 9 -10.92 -3.01 3.26
C GLU A 9 -10.24 -4.02 4.21
N ALA A 10 -9.57 -5.03 3.64
CA ALA A 10 -8.85 -6.02 4.44
C ALA A 10 -7.65 -5.40 5.19
N MET A 11 -6.91 -4.49 4.56
CA MET A 11 -5.83 -3.75 5.24
C MET A 11 -6.38 -2.82 6.34
N GLN A 12 -7.51 -2.17 6.12
CA GLN A 12 -8.18 -1.34 7.14
C GLN A 12 -8.54 -2.18 8.36
N GLU A 13 -9.22 -3.31 8.16
CA GLU A 13 -9.59 -4.21 9.24
C GLU A 13 -8.36 -4.72 10.01
N LEU A 14 -7.26 -5.01 9.30
CA LEU A 14 -6.01 -5.44 9.91
C LEU A 14 -5.40 -4.35 10.78
N LEU A 15 -5.37 -3.11 10.30
CA LEU A 15 -4.85 -1.95 11.02
C LEU A 15 -5.71 -1.64 12.26
N GLU A 16 -7.04 -1.66 12.13
CA GLU A 16 -7.97 -1.45 13.27
C GLU A 16 -7.75 -2.48 14.38
N LYS A 17 -7.54 -3.75 14.03
CA LYS A 17 -7.23 -4.82 15.00
C LYS A 17 -5.93 -4.58 15.77
N HIS A 18 -5.01 -3.80 15.20
CA HIS A 18 -3.73 -3.42 15.83
C HIS A 18 -3.76 -2.02 16.46
N GLY A 19 -4.95 -1.43 16.62
CA GLY A 19 -5.15 -0.19 17.37
C GLY A 19 -4.99 1.09 16.56
N TYR A 20 -4.87 1.02 15.23
CA TYR A 20 -4.91 2.19 14.36
C TYR A 20 -6.33 2.68 14.18
N GLU A 21 -6.53 4.00 14.21
CA GLU A 21 -7.81 4.65 13.90
C GLU A 21 -7.90 4.96 12.41
N ILE A 22 -8.91 4.43 11.74
CA ILE A 22 -9.13 4.71 10.31
C ILE A 22 -9.95 5.98 10.17
N VAL A 23 -9.38 6.96 9.51
CA VAL A 23 -10.00 8.26 9.26
C VAL A 23 -10.18 8.53 7.76
N PRO A 24 -11.11 9.40 7.35
CA PRO A 24 -11.23 9.82 5.97
C PRO A 24 -9.90 10.40 5.44
N PHE A 25 -9.69 10.35 4.12
CA PHE A 25 -8.50 10.91 3.48
C PHE A 25 -8.52 12.45 3.56
N GLN A 26 -7.96 12.99 4.63
CA GLN A 26 -7.95 14.41 4.99
C GLN A 26 -6.62 14.82 5.61
N GLU A 27 -6.43 16.11 5.87
CA GLU A 27 -5.26 16.64 6.55
C GLU A 27 -5.21 16.18 8.02
N GLY A 28 -4.00 15.98 8.56
CA GLY A 28 -3.78 15.67 9.97
C GLY A 28 -3.64 14.18 10.30
N ALA A 29 -3.71 13.29 9.32
CA ALA A 29 -3.38 11.88 9.56
C ALA A 29 -1.85 11.70 9.71
N ASP A 30 -1.45 10.77 10.58
CA ASP A 30 -0.04 10.43 10.79
C ASP A 30 0.49 9.51 9.70
N VAL A 31 -0.37 8.66 9.15
CA VAL A 31 -0.04 7.71 8.08
C VAL A 31 -1.05 7.79 6.94
N TYR A 32 -0.56 7.90 5.72
CA TYR A 32 -1.37 7.83 4.50
C TYR A 32 -1.01 6.57 3.71
N ILE A 33 -1.94 5.67 3.55
CA ILE A 33 -1.76 4.45 2.77
C ILE A 33 -2.53 4.55 1.45
N ILE A 34 -1.82 4.51 0.34
CA ILE A 34 -2.39 4.61 -1.00
C ILE A 34 -2.25 3.27 -1.73
N ASN A 35 -3.36 2.53 -1.84
CA ASN A 35 -3.41 1.30 -2.63
C ASN A 35 -3.56 1.63 -4.11
N THR A 36 -2.46 1.61 -4.82
CA THR A 36 -2.31 2.11 -6.19
C THR A 36 -2.82 1.14 -7.24
N CYS A 37 -3.18 1.66 -8.40
CA CYS A 37 -3.66 0.89 -9.55
C CYS A 37 -2.92 1.33 -10.83
N THR A 38 -2.67 0.38 -11.77
CA THR A 38 -1.96 0.61 -13.03
C THR A 38 -2.64 -0.01 -14.26
N VAL A 39 -3.88 -0.49 -14.15
CA VAL A 39 -4.57 -1.15 -15.28
C VAL A 39 -4.92 -0.18 -16.43
N THR A 40 -4.84 1.12 -16.21
CA THR A 40 -5.02 2.15 -17.23
C THR A 40 -4.08 3.33 -16.95
N ASN A 41 -3.73 4.11 -17.99
CA ASN A 41 -2.95 5.35 -17.84
C ASN A 41 -3.63 6.36 -16.90
N MET A 42 -4.95 6.38 -16.87
CA MET A 42 -5.71 7.21 -15.92
C MET A 42 -5.55 6.75 -14.47
N ALA A 43 -5.48 5.44 -14.25
CA ALA A 43 -5.22 4.89 -12.92
C ALA A 43 -3.81 5.24 -12.43
N ASP A 44 -2.79 5.12 -13.29
CA ASP A 44 -1.42 5.55 -13.01
C ASP A 44 -1.37 7.03 -12.59
N ARG A 45 -1.99 7.89 -13.41
CA ARG A 45 -2.04 9.33 -13.14
C ARG A 45 -2.71 9.63 -11.80
N LYS A 46 -3.85 9.00 -11.51
CA LYS A 46 -4.54 9.18 -10.24
C LYS A 46 -3.72 8.66 -9.06
N SER A 47 -3.05 7.52 -9.21
CA SER A 47 -2.15 6.99 -8.17
C SER A 47 -1.06 7.99 -7.82
N ARG A 48 -0.34 8.53 -8.80
CA ARG A 48 0.68 9.58 -8.58
C ARG A 48 0.10 10.84 -7.93
N GLN A 49 -1.06 11.31 -8.42
CA GLN A 49 -1.73 12.49 -7.84
C GLN A 49 -2.09 12.29 -6.37
N MET A 50 -2.58 11.10 -5.99
CA MET A 50 -2.92 10.80 -4.59
C MET A 50 -1.68 10.74 -3.71
N LEU A 51 -0.59 10.15 -4.18
CA LEU A 51 0.69 10.10 -3.45
C LEU A 51 1.24 11.51 -3.19
N HIS A 52 1.32 12.35 -4.23
CA HIS A 52 1.74 13.74 -4.07
C HIS A 52 0.79 14.53 -3.16
N ARG A 53 -0.52 14.29 -3.25
CA ARG A 53 -1.50 14.93 -2.39
C ARG A 53 -1.29 14.56 -0.93
N ALA A 54 -1.09 13.28 -0.61
CA ALA A 54 -0.82 12.84 0.75
C ALA A 54 0.38 13.56 1.37
N ARG A 55 1.50 13.60 0.67
CA ARG A 55 2.70 14.32 1.12
C ARG A 55 2.47 15.81 1.31
N LYS A 56 1.65 16.43 0.44
CA LYS A 56 1.32 17.86 0.55
C LYS A 56 0.40 18.16 1.74
N MET A 57 -0.51 17.24 2.07
CA MET A 57 -1.47 17.41 3.18
C MET A 57 -0.79 17.39 4.54
N ASN A 58 0.18 16.51 4.73
CA ASN A 58 0.99 16.47 5.94
C ASN A 58 2.45 16.07 5.57
N PRO A 59 3.37 17.04 5.52
CA PRO A 59 4.77 16.77 5.21
C PRO A 59 5.49 15.85 6.21
N ASP A 60 5.02 15.78 7.45
CA ASP A 60 5.62 15.00 8.52
C ASP A 60 5.02 13.58 8.64
N SER A 61 3.96 13.28 7.87
CA SER A 61 3.31 11.96 7.86
C SER A 61 4.18 10.89 7.22
N ILE A 62 3.86 9.64 7.51
CA ILE A 62 4.37 8.48 6.78
C ILE A 62 3.48 8.24 5.55
N VAL A 63 4.05 8.31 4.35
CA VAL A 63 3.33 8.01 3.10
C VAL A 63 3.71 6.63 2.60
N VAL A 64 2.74 5.73 2.60
CA VAL A 64 2.86 4.35 2.14
C VAL A 64 2.22 4.20 0.76
N ALA A 65 2.98 3.73 -0.20
CA ALA A 65 2.48 3.34 -1.52
C ALA A 65 2.46 1.82 -1.64
N CYS A 66 1.32 1.23 -1.95
CA CYS A 66 1.22 -0.20 -2.22
C CYS A 66 0.42 -0.50 -3.49
N GLY A 67 0.44 -1.76 -3.93
CA GLY A 67 -0.41 -2.22 -5.02
C GLY A 67 0.24 -2.24 -6.40
N CYS A 68 -0.60 -2.31 -7.44
CA CYS A 68 -0.17 -2.63 -8.79
C CYS A 68 0.75 -1.60 -9.45
N TYR A 69 0.56 -0.30 -9.17
CA TYR A 69 1.40 0.73 -9.78
C TYR A 69 2.85 0.59 -9.31
N VAL A 70 3.08 0.53 -8.01
CA VAL A 70 4.44 0.40 -7.46
C VAL A 70 5.07 -0.95 -7.78
N GLN A 71 4.29 -2.02 -7.87
CA GLN A 71 4.77 -3.32 -8.28
C GLN A 71 5.26 -3.34 -9.74
N ALA A 72 4.51 -2.73 -10.65
CA ALA A 72 4.83 -2.71 -12.09
C ALA A 72 5.84 -1.63 -12.47
N ARG A 73 6.03 -0.62 -11.64
CA ARG A 73 6.86 0.56 -11.90
C ARG A 73 7.86 0.84 -10.78
N LYS A 74 8.49 -0.22 -10.26
CA LYS A 74 9.44 -0.14 -9.14
C LYS A 74 10.60 0.84 -9.35
N ASP A 75 10.97 1.08 -10.62
CA ASP A 75 12.07 1.99 -11.00
C ASP A 75 11.59 3.43 -11.29
N ASP A 76 10.28 3.70 -11.21
CA ASP A 76 9.66 5.02 -11.51
C ASP A 76 8.66 5.39 -10.40
N ILE A 77 9.10 5.32 -9.14
CA ILE A 77 8.31 5.66 -7.97
C ILE A 77 8.49 7.15 -7.67
N PRO A 78 7.40 7.92 -7.49
CA PRO A 78 7.51 9.35 -7.18
C PRO A 78 8.25 9.63 -5.88
N ASP A 79 8.96 10.75 -5.84
CA ASP A 79 9.61 11.23 -4.62
C ASP A 79 8.61 11.52 -3.49
N GLY A 80 9.09 11.46 -2.24
CA GLY A 80 8.29 11.78 -1.07
C GLY A 80 7.40 10.64 -0.59
N ILE A 81 7.72 9.42 -0.95
CA ILE A 81 7.12 8.19 -0.41
C ILE A 81 8.11 7.59 0.58
N ASP A 82 7.63 7.25 1.77
CA ASP A 82 8.47 6.70 2.84
C ASP A 82 8.56 5.17 2.73
N ILE A 83 7.44 4.51 2.43
CA ILE A 83 7.35 3.05 2.38
C ILE A 83 6.70 2.63 1.07
N VAL A 84 7.30 1.65 0.39
CA VAL A 84 6.76 1.04 -0.82
C VAL A 84 6.57 -0.45 -0.61
N ILE A 85 5.33 -0.92 -0.77
CA ILE A 85 4.94 -2.32 -0.57
C ILE A 85 4.40 -2.89 -1.87
N GLY A 86 5.03 -3.93 -2.39
CA GLY A 86 4.53 -4.67 -3.54
C GLY A 86 3.24 -5.45 -3.25
N ASN A 87 2.68 -6.05 -4.29
CA ASN A 87 1.64 -7.05 -4.10
C ASN A 87 2.24 -8.30 -3.39
N ASN A 88 1.43 -9.09 -2.71
CA ASN A 88 1.82 -10.22 -1.84
C ASN A 88 2.58 -9.84 -0.55
N LYS A 89 2.58 -8.55 -0.16
CA LYS A 89 3.17 -8.09 1.11
C LYS A 89 2.24 -7.18 1.92
N LYS A 90 1.03 -6.97 1.45
CA LYS A 90 0.04 -6.11 2.11
C LYS A 90 -0.45 -6.69 3.44
N GLN A 91 -0.43 -8.02 3.58
CA GLN A 91 -0.72 -8.70 4.85
C GLN A 91 0.26 -8.30 5.97
N ASN A 92 1.48 -7.89 5.62
CA ASN A 92 2.52 -7.51 6.58
C ASN A 92 2.54 -5.99 6.85
N ILE A 93 1.52 -5.24 6.40
CA ILE A 93 1.52 -3.77 6.48
C ILE A 93 1.74 -3.24 7.90
N VAL A 94 1.18 -3.90 8.91
CA VAL A 94 1.35 -3.52 10.32
C VAL A 94 2.80 -3.68 10.75
N GLU A 95 3.38 -4.85 10.51
CA GLU A 95 4.77 -5.15 10.85
C GLU A 95 5.74 -4.19 10.16
N ILE A 96 5.49 -3.89 8.88
CA ILE A 96 6.31 -2.95 8.09
C ILE A 96 6.23 -1.54 8.69
N LEU A 97 5.03 -1.07 9.05
CA LEU A 97 4.84 0.23 9.69
C LEU A 97 5.55 0.30 11.05
N GLU A 98 5.34 -0.69 11.92
CA GLU A 98 5.98 -0.72 13.23
C GLU A 98 7.51 -0.77 13.15
N ASN A 99 8.07 -1.55 12.22
CA ASN A 99 9.51 -1.61 12.01
C ASN A 99 10.07 -0.28 11.51
N TYR A 100 9.38 0.36 10.56
CA TYR A 100 9.76 1.66 10.05
C TYR A 100 9.73 2.76 11.13
N GLU A 101 8.71 2.74 11.99
CA GLU A 101 8.61 3.67 13.13
C GLU A 101 9.73 3.44 14.16
N LYS A 102 10.08 2.19 14.46
CA LYS A 102 11.18 1.83 15.35
C LYS A 102 12.54 2.27 14.80
N GLU A 103 12.77 2.12 13.49
CA GLU A 103 14.02 2.57 12.85
C GLU A 103 14.15 4.09 12.86
N LYS A 104 13.06 4.82 12.67
CA LYS A 104 13.06 6.29 12.69
C LYS A 104 13.12 6.88 14.10
N ASN A 105 12.62 6.19 15.12
CA ASN A 105 12.57 6.64 16.50
C ASN A 105 13.09 5.55 17.45
N PRO A 106 14.40 5.31 17.53
CA PRO A 106 14.97 4.35 18.47
C PRO A 106 14.67 4.67 19.95
N ASP A 107 14.30 5.92 20.27
CA ASP A 107 13.94 6.39 21.60
C ASP A 107 12.43 6.54 21.86
N ALA A 108 11.56 6.05 20.98
CA ALA A 108 10.09 6.22 21.06
C ALA A 108 9.40 5.44 22.20
N GLN A 109 10.14 4.95 23.21
CA GLN A 109 9.56 4.54 24.49
C GLN A 109 9.20 5.73 25.41
N ALA A 110 9.46 6.97 25.01
CA ALA A 110 9.10 8.18 25.73
C ALA A 110 8.44 9.17 24.75
N GLY A 111 7.10 9.23 24.80
CA GLY A 111 6.25 10.04 23.95
C GLY A 111 6.67 11.49 23.75
N THR A 112 7.39 11.77 22.69
CA THR A 112 7.53 13.13 22.13
C THR A 112 7.96 13.00 20.67
N PRO A 113 7.28 13.60 19.70
CA PRO A 113 7.68 13.56 18.30
C PRO A 113 8.95 14.40 18.10
N ALA A 114 10.08 13.75 17.87
CA ALA A 114 11.29 14.41 17.49
C ALA A 114 11.24 14.83 16.02
N LYS A 115 11.36 16.13 15.77
CA LYS A 115 11.58 16.68 14.43
C LYS A 115 12.94 16.21 13.92
N GLN A 116 12.97 15.38 12.89
CA GLN A 116 14.21 14.99 12.25
C GLN A 116 14.29 15.52 10.81
N GLU A 117 15.46 16.09 10.51
CA GLU A 117 15.85 16.56 9.17
C GLU A 117 16.01 15.40 8.20
N LYS A 118 15.57 15.61 6.96
CA LYS A 118 15.43 14.62 5.92
C LYS A 118 16.72 14.26 5.20
N ALA A 119 17.04 12.98 5.16
CA ALA A 119 17.31 12.21 3.94
C ALA A 119 16.94 10.75 4.26
N ALA A 120 15.63 10.46 4.34
CA ALA A 120 15.20 9.09 4.56
C ALA A 120 15.20 8.36 3.21
N GLU A 121 16.05 7.35 3.09
CA GLU A 121 15.93 6.37 2.01
C GLU A 121 14.53 5.75 2.07
N THR A 122 13.87 5.65 0.92
CA THR A 122 12.54 5.02 0.82
C THR A 122 12.69 3.54 1.17
N TYR A 123 11.96 3.07 2.18
CA TYR A 123 11.90 1.64 2.50
C TYR A 123 11.11 0.91 1.42
N GLN A 124 11.72 -0.10 0.78
CA GLN A 124 11.08 -0.82 -0.32
C GLN A 124 11.00 -2.31 -0.02
N GLU A 125 9.80 -2.85 -0.02
CA GLU A 125 9.52 -4.29 0.07
C GLU A 125 8.70 -4.75 -1.14
N ILE A 126 9.40 -4.92 -2.26
CA ILE A 126 8.82 -5.35 -3.54
C ILE A 126 9.42 -6.70 -3.92
N LEU A 127 8.59 -7.73 -3.95
CA LEU A 127 8.97 -9.07 -4.41
C LEU A 127 8.96 -9.17 -5.94
N ASP A 128 9.73 -10.12 -6.48
CA ASP A 128 9.55 -10.55 -7.87
C ASP A 128 8.30 -11.44 -7.99
N ILE A 129 7.18 -10.79 -8.22
CA ILE A 129 5.84 -11.38 -8.26
C ILE A 129 5.69 -12.53 -9.28
N ASN A 130 6.59 -12.62 -10.28
CA ASN A 130 6.54 -13.68 -11.28
C ASN A 130 7.01 -15.04 -10.76
N HIS A 131 7.77 -15.04 -9.66
CA HIS A 131 8.30 -16.24 -9.01
C HIS A 131 7.57 -16.61 -7.73
N GLU A 132 6.67 -15.74 -7.24
CA GLU A 132 5.84 -16.02 -6.09
C GLU A 132 4.81 -17.10 -6.39
N LYS A 133 4.74 -18.08 -5.48
CA LYS A 133 3.80 -19.21 -5.56
C LYS A 133 2.76 -19.18 -4.45
N GLU A 134 2.98 -18.34 -3.44
CA GLU A 134 2.08 -18.24 -2.32
C GLU A 134 1.04 -17.14 -2.58
N TYR A 135 -0.21 -17.48 -2.38
CA TYR A 135 -1.31 -16.53 -2.45
C TYR A 135 -1.32 -15.66 -1.19
N GLU A 136 -1.41 -14.34 -1.36
CA GLU A 136 -1.51 -13.42 -0.23
C GLU A 136 -2.81 -13.64 0.54
N ASP A 137 -2.70 -14.03 1.81
CA ASP A 137 -3.83 -14.34 2.68
C ASP A 137 -4.34 -13.07 3.38
N LEU A 138 -5.09 -12.26 2.64
CA LEU A 138 -5.78 -11.09 3.15
C LEU A 138 -7.26 -11.44 3.36
N HIS A 139 -7.61 -11.74 4.61
CA HIS A 139 -9.00 -12.02 5.00
C HIS A 139 -9.75 -10.76 5.38
N LEU A 140 -10.99 -10.65 4.88
CA LEU A 140 -11.97 -9.67 5.28
C LEU A 140 -13.07 -10.38 6.07
N SER A 141 -13.24 -10.03 7.34
CA SER A 141 -14.25 -10.68 8.21
C SER A 141 -15.64 -10.10 8.00
N THR A 142 -15.72 -8.80 7.67
CA THR A 142 -17.00 -8.08 7.48
C THR A 142 -16.88 -7.10 6.31
N ALA A 143 -17.87 -7.09 5.43
CA ALA A 143 -17.99 -6.05 4.39
C ALA A 143 -18.53 -4.76 5.06
N ALA A 144 -17.63 -3.83 5.43
CA ALA A 144 -17.95 -2.75 6.34
C ALA A 144 -18.82 -1.63 5.77
N GLU A 145 -18.68 -1.23 4.49
CA GLU A 145 -19.31 -0.01 3.99
C GLU A 145 -20.05 -0.15 2.66
N HIS A 146 -20.07 -1.32 2.05
CA HIS A 146 -20.66 -1.50 0.73
C HIS A 146 -21.94 -2.35 0.77
N THR A 147 -22.92 -1.95 -0.05
CA THR A 147 -24.12 -2.77 -0.33
C THR A 147 -23.80 -4.07 -1.08
N ARG A 148 -22.53 -4.29 -1.43
CA ARG A 148 -22.04 -5.47 -2.17
C ARG A 148 -20.80 -6.04 -1.50
N ALA A 149 -20.83 -7.33 -1.17
CA ALA A 149 -19.66 -8.07 -0.76
C ALA A 149 -18.82 -8.51 -1.98
N TYR A 150 -17.51 -8.38 -1.89
CA TYR A 150 -16.57 -8.91 -2.86
C TYR A 150 -15.84 -10.11 -2.28
N ILE A 151 -15.69 -11.16 -3.08
CA ILE A 151 -14.87 -12.32 -2.74
C ILE A 151 -13.73 -12.36 -3.74
N LYS A 152 -12.50 -12.31 -3.26
CA LYS A 152 -11.29 -12.44 -4.09
C LYS A 152 -11.01 -13.92 -4.30
N VAL A 153 -11.29 -14.45 -5.48
CA VAL A 153 -11.13 -15.87 -5.84
C VAL A 153 -9.87 -16.15 -6.63
N GLN A 154 -9.19 -15.11 -7.11
CA GLN A 154 -7.98 -15.23 -7.93
C GLN A 154 -7.15 -13.96 -7.80
N ASP A 155 -5.83 -14.12 -7.80
CA ASP A 155 -4.86 -13.06 -8.02
C ASP A 155 -3.92 -13.47 -9.16
N GLY A 156 -3.48 -12.48 -9.97
CA GLY A 156 -2.65 -12.77 -11.13
C GLY A 156 -3.41 -13.33 -12.34
N CYS A 157 -2.66 -13.69 -13.39
CA CYS A 157 -3.22 -14.27 -14.62
C CYS A 157 -2.12 -14.92 -15.47
N ASN A 158 -2.41 -16.09 -16.08
CA ASN A 158 -1.47 -16.82 -16.94
C ASN A 158 -1.69 -16.58 -18.44
N GLN A 159 -2.61 -15.70 -18.85
CA GLN A 159 -2.93 -15.51 -20.27
C GLN A 159 -1.91 -14.66 -21.04
N PHE A 160 -1.18 -13.77 -20.36
CA PHE A 160 -0.16 -12.90 -20.96
C PHE A 160 -0.62 -12.19 -22.25
N CYS A 161 -1.86 -11.69 -22.27
CA CYS A 161 -2.37 -10.90 -23.41
C CYS A 161 -1.46 -9.67 -23.65
N SER A 162 -1.19 -9.35 -24.91
CA SER A 162 -0.20 -8.35 -25.32
C SER A 162 -0.42 -6.94 -24.76
N TYR A 163 -1.64 -6.60 -24.37
CA TYR A 163 -2.02 -5.30 -23.79
C TYR A 163 -2.24 -5.34 -22.28
N CYS A 164 -2.05 -6.49 -21.61
CA CYS A 164 -2.45 -6.67 -20.23
C CYS A 164 -1.28 -6.61 -19.27
N ILE A 165 -1.34 -5.70 -18.28
CA ILE A 165 -0.33 -5.54 -17.25
C ILE A 165 -0.49 -6.54 -16.08
N ILE A 166 -1.62 -7.24 -15.97
CA ILE A 166 -1.95 -8.05 -14.78
C ILE A 166 -0.90 -9.10 -14.43
N PRO A 167 -0.35 -9.91 -15.38
CA PRO A 167 0.69 -10.88 -15.05
C PRO A 167 1.94 -10.25 -14.43
N PHE A 168 2.27 -9.02 -14.81
CA PHE A 168 3.44 -8.28 -14.33
C PHE A 168 3.20 -7.53 -13.02
N ALA A 169 1.95 -7.15 -12.77
CA ALA A 169 1.58 -6.40 -11.56
C ALA A 169 1.07 -7.30 -10.43
N ARG A 170 0.53 -8.48 -10.73
CA ARG A 170 -0.08 -9.41 -9.78
C ARG A 170 0.44 -10.85 -9.87
N GLY A 171 1.36 -11.11 -10.79
CA GLY A 171 1.97 -12.41 -10.96
C GLY A 171 1.10 -13.41 -11.71
N ARG A 172 1.49 -14.66 -11.57
CA ARG A 172 0.84 -15.84 -12.18
C ARG A 172 -0.17 -16.44 -11.21
N VAL A 173 -1.06 -17.27 -11.75
CA VAL A 173 -1.98 -18.12 -11.00
C VAL A 173 -1.38 -19.52 -10.87
#